data_44c7984e9310a5a5d90dacfda864b32e
#
_entry.id   44c7984e9310a5a5d90dacfda864b32e
#
_cell.length_a   1.000
_cell.length_b   1.000
_cell.length_c   1.000
_cell.angle_alpha   90.00
_cell.angle_beta   90.00
_cell.angle_gamma   90.00
#
_symmetry.space_group_name_H-M   'P 1'
#
loop_
_entity.id
_entity.type
_entity.pdbx_description
1 polymer ?
#
loop_
_entity_poly.entity_id
_entity_poly.type
_entity_poly.pdbx_seq_one_letter_code
_entity_poly.pdbx_strand_id
1 'polypeptide(L)'
;MNTTARVSSDRPANLSPNSGDSRPFDITRLTGAPFHLDEAGVVWVEETLHGMRTEDKLRQLFCLVTYTGDQPALERIAGDIRPGGIMCRPMPLVACRRVVDILQSCSAIPLLIAANLEAGGSGALTDGTQLGRPMQLAAAPRGRAEWARRLGTICGAEGAAAGINWAFAPVADIDTNWRNPITNTRTFGSDPGTVGEMAEAYIAEVQKHGL
;
A
#
# COMPACT_ATOMS: atom_id res chain seq x y z
N MET A 1 9.35 -18.66 -5.28
CA MET A 1 8.37 -19.62 -4.71
C MET A 1 7.04 -18.86 -4.65
N ASN A 2 6.09 -19.26 -5.50
CA ASN A 2 4.78 -18.61 -5.60
C ASN A 2 3.98 -18.87 -4.32
N THR A 3 3.84 -17.87 -3.48
CA THR A 3 2.90 -17.90 -2.36
C THR A 3 1.57 -17.31 -2.87
N THR A 4 0.80 -18.14 -3.56
CA THR A 4 -0.62 -17.86 -3.80
C THR A 4 -1.31 -17.84 -2.44
N ALA A 5 -1.69 -16.66 -1.97
CA ALA A 5 -2.58 -16.52 -0.83
C ALA A 5 -3.87 -17.30 -1.15
N ARG A 6 -4.12 -18.39 -0.45
CA ARG A 6 -5.39 -19.10 -0.52
C ARG A 6 -6.46 -18.16 0.04
N VAL A 7 -7.29 -17.62 -0.83
CA VAL A 7 -8.54 -17.00 -0.43
C VAL A 7 -9.39 -18.09 0.25
N SER A 8 -9.63 -17.93 1.57
CA SER A 8 -10.52 -18.81 2.32
C SER A 8 -11.92 -18.73 1.70
N SER A 9 -12.56 -19.87 1.46
CA SER A 9 -13.92 -19.98 0.91
C SER A 9 -15.01 -19.64 1.93
N ASP A 10 -14.66 -19.14 3.10
CA ASP A 10 -15.64 -18.82 4.14
C ASP A 10 -16.27 -17.45 3.85
N ARG A 11 -17.55 -17.46 3.51
CA ARG A 11 -18.39 -16.26 3.36
C ARG A 11 -18.35 -15.43 4.64
N PRO A 12 -18.11 -14.11 4.57
CA PRO A 12 -18.31 -13.24 5.71
C PRO A 12 -19.78 -13.30 6.16
N ALA A 13 -20.01 -13.74 7.39
CA ALA A 13 -21.29 -14.15 7.93
C ALA A 13 -22.35 -13.03 8.12
N ASN A 14 -22.14 -11.80 7.63
CA ASN A 14 -23.06 -10.66 7.92
C ASN A 14 -23.19 -9.62 6.81
N LEU A 15 -23.18 -10.00 5.53
CA LEU A 15 -23.50 -9.06 4.46
C LEU A 15 -24.93 -9.31 3.97
N SER A 16 -25.87 -8.37 4.27
CA SER A 16 -27.22 -8.41 3.70
C SER A 16 -27.22 -7.79 2.30
N PRO A 17 -27.88 -8.40 1.31
CA PRO A 17 -27.87 -7.89 -0.08
C PRO A 17 -28.53 -6.51 -0.17
N ASN A 18 -27.91 -5.61 -0.93
CA ASN A 18 -28.43 -4.26 -1.19
C ASN A 18 -29.31 -4.28 -2.45
N SER A 19 -30.53 -3.73 -2.36
CA SER A 19 -31.55 -3.72 -3.44
C SER A 19 -31.53 -2.44 -4.29
N GLY A 20 -30.37 -1.82 -4.53
CA GLY A 20 -30.46 -0.55 -5.22
C GLY A 20 -29.19 0.07 -5.79
N ASP A 21 -28.53 -0.54 -6.74
CA ASP A 21 -27.89 0.16 -7.88
C ASP A 21 -27.61 -0.87 -8.97
N SER A 22 -28.36 -0.80 -10.05
CA SER A 22 -28.36 -1.81 -11.13
C SER A 22 -27.49 -1.41 -12.34
N ARG A 23 -26.48 -0.57 -12.16
CA ARG A 23 -25.48 -0.39 -13.21
C ARG A 23 -24.50 -1.56 -13.19
N PRO A 24 -24.40 -2.38 -14.26
CA PRO A 24 -23.45 -3.45 -14.28
C PRO A 24 -22.04 -2.88 -14.17
N PHE A 25 -21.28 -3.37 -13.18
CA PHE A 25 -19.85 -3.10 -13.11
C PHE A 25 -19.20 -3.72 -14.35
N ASP A 26 -18.41 -2.92 -15.07
CA ASP A 26 -17.72 -3.41 -16.28
C ASP A 26 -16.54 -4.30 -15.90
N ILE A 27 -16.82 -5.60 -15.81
CA ILE A 27 -15.85 -6.64 -15.45
C ILE A 27 -14.64 -6.68 -16.39
N THR A 28 -14.82 -6.31 -17.67
CA THR A 28 -13.72 -6.37 -18.64
C THR A 28 -12.54 -5.49 -18.25
N ARG A 29 -12.78 -4.47 -17.42
CA ARG A 29 -11.74 -3.59 -16.89
C ARG A 29 -10.85 -4.26 -15.84
N LEU A 30 -11.28 -5.34 -15.22
CA LEU A 30 -10.52 -6.03 -14.18
C LEU A 30 -9.51 -7.03 -14.73
N THR A 31 -9.78 -7.60 -15.91
CA THR A 31 -8.88 -8.57 -16.55
C THR A 31 -7.71 -7.91 -17.27
N GLY A 32 -7.85 -6.61 -17.60
CA GLY A 32 -6.81 -5.80 -18.23
C GLY A 32 -5.96 -5.02 -17.21
N ALA A 33 -5.02 -4.22 -17.75
CA ALA A 33 -4.23 -3.29 -16.94
C ALA A 33 -5.14 -2.29 -16.20
N PRO A 34 -4.79 -1.91 -14.98
CA PRO A 34 -3.63 -2.32 -14.18
C PRO A 34 -3.86 -3.57 -13.32
N PHE A 35 -5.07 -4.15 -13.32
CA PHE A 35 -5.47 -5.16 -12.34
C PHE A 35 -5.05 -6.59 -12.73
N HIS A 36 -5.17 -6.95 -14.02
CA HIS A 36 -4.81 -8.27 -14.54
C HIS A 36 -5.37 -9.45 -13.71
N LEU A 37 -6.62 -9.32 -13.22
CA LEU A 37 -7.25 -10.38 -12.43
C LEU A 37 -7.58 -11.57 -13.32
N ASP A 38 -7.42 -12.77 -12.76
CA ASP A 38 -7.98 -14.00 -13.32
C ASP A 38 -9.51 -14.09 -13.06
N GLU A 39 -10.14 -15.12 -13.61
CA GLU A 39 -11.58 -15.31 -13.48
C GLU A 39 -12.02 -15.42 -11.99
N ALA A 40 -11.24 -16.11 -11.16
CA ALA A 40 -11.54 -16.24 -9.73
C ALA A 40 -11.47 -14.90 -8.99
N GLY A 41 -10.47 -14.07 -9.32
CA GLY A 41 -10.34 -12.72 -8.77
C GLY A 41 -11.48 -11.81 -9.18
N VAL A 42 -11.94 -11.89 -10.45
CA VAL A 42 -13.09 -11.11 -10.93
C VAL A 42 -14.36 -11.52 -10.20
N VAL A 43 -14.64 -12.81 -10.07
CA VAL A 43 -15.81 -13.34 -9.35
C VAL A 43 -15.79 -12.89 -7.89
N TRP A 44 -14.62 -12.96 -7.23
CA TRP A 44 -14.48 -12.52 -5.85
C TRP A 44 -14.80 -11.02 -5.69
N VAL A 45 -14.34 -10.16 -6.60
CA VAL A 45 -14.64 -8.72 -6.57
C VAL A 45 -16.15 -8.49 -6.72
N GLU A 46 -16.80 -9.15 -7.68
CA GLU A 46 -18.23 -9.00 -7.91
C GLU A 46 -19.06 -9.44 -6.70
N GLU A 47 -18.84 -10.65 -6.20
CA GLU A 47 -19.56 -11.17 -5.05
C GLU A 47 -19.38 -10.30 -3.81
N THR A 48 -18.13 -9.81 -3.58
CA THR A 48 -17.83 -8.90 -2.48
C THR A 48 -18.60 -7.60 -2.60
N LEU A 49 -18.54 -6.94 -3.78
CA LEU A 49 -19.24 -5.67 -4.01
C LEU A 49 -20.76 -5.81 -3.93
N HIS A 50 -21.34 -6.89 -4.46
CA HIS A 50 -22.78 -7.15 -4.36
C HIS A 50 -23.24 -7.45 -2.91
N GLY A 51 -22.38 -8.13 -2.14
CA GLY A 51 -22.66 -8.42 -0.73
C GLY A 51 -22.54 -7.23 0.21
N MET A 52 -21.88 -6.16 -0.20
CA MET A 52 -21.64 -4.97 0.65
C MET A 52 -22.82 -4.02 0.66
N ARG A 53 -23.19 -3.54 1.87
CA ARG A 53 -24.09 -2.40 2.05
C ARG A 53 -23.37 -1.11 1.68
N THR A 54 -24.13 -0.02 1.45
CA THR A 54 -23.58 1.29 1.11
C THR A 54 -22.58 1.80 2.17
N GLU A 55 -22.90 1.64 3.47
CA GLU A 55 -21.98 2.03 4.55
C GLU A 55 -20.67 1.26 4.50
N ASP A 56 -20.71 -0.03 4.17
CA ASP A 56 -19.51 -0.86 4.08
C ASP A 56 -18.65 -0.45 2.87
N LYS A 57 -19.27 -0.13 1.73
CA LYS A 57 -18.59 0.45 0.56
C LYS A 57 -17.93 1.79 0.89
N LEU A 58 -18.62 2.66 1.62
CA LEU A 58 -18.06 3.95 2.06
C LEU A 58 -16.85 3.76 2.98
N ARG A 59 -16.91 2.80 3.91
CA ARG A 59 -15.79 2.48 4.81
C ARG A 59 -14.54 2.03 4.05
N GLN A 60 -14.71 1.32 2.93
CA GLN A 60 -13.58 0.89 2.09
C GLN A 60 -12.82 2.06 1.44
N LEU A 61 -13.39 3.26 1.41
CA LEU A 61 -12.71 4.46 0.90
C LEU A 61 -11.74 5.10 1.92
N PHE A 62 -11.71 4.62 3.15
CA PHE A 62 -10.86 5.19 4.20
C PHE A 62 -9.60 4.35 4.40
N CYS A 63 -8.46 5.03 4.46
CA CYS A 63 -7.20 4.51 4.98
C CYS A 63 -6.92 5.20 6.32
N LEU A 64 -7.04 4.46 7.42
CA LEU A 64 -6.84 5.00 8.76
C LEU A 64 -5.38 4.88 9.17
N VAL A 65 -4.92 5.81 10.02
CA VAL A 65 -3.56 5.75 10.58
C VAL A 65 -3.62 5.07 11.94
N THR A 66 -2.76 4.06 12.17
CA THR A 66 -2.60 3.43 13.48
C THR A 66 -1.24 3.74 14.09
N TYR A 67 -1.25 3.96 15.41
CA TYR A 67 -0.07 4.16 16.25
C TYR A 67 0.04 3.09 17.34
N THR A 68 -0.92 2.17 17.41
CA THR A 68 -1.04 1.21 18.49
C THR A 68 -0.65 -0.20 18.06
N GLY A 69 -0.10 -0.96 19.00
CA GLY A 69 0.04 -2.42 18.94
C GLY A 69 -0.92 -3.15 19.88
N ASP A 70 -1.89 -2.41 20.48
CA ASP A 70 -2.88 -2.98 21.40
C ASP A 70 -3.88 -3.86 20.63
N GLN A 71 -3.90 -5.15 20.96
CA GLN A 71 -4.68 -6.14 20.20
C GLN A 71 -6.18 -5.85 20.20
N PRO A 72 -6.84 -5.55 21.34
CA PRO A 72 -8.28 -5.23 21.35
C PRO A 72 -8.64 -4.01 20.48
N ALA A 73 -7.75 -3.00 20.41
CA ALA A 73 -7.96 -1.84 19.56
C ALA A 73 -7.84 -2.20 18.07
N LEU A 74 -6.87 -3.03 17.69
CA LEU A 74 -6.67 -3.50 16.33
C LEU A 74 -7.84 -4.37 15.86
N GLU A 75 -8.30 -5.30 16.69
CA GLU A 75 -9.48 -6.15 16.42
C GLU A 75 -10.74 -5.30 16.18
N ARG A 76 -10.96 -4.27 16.99
CA ARG A 76 -12.06 -3.33 16.79
C ARG A 76 -11.93 -2.51 15.50
N ILE A 77 -10.72 -2.05 15.16
CA ILE A 77 -10.49 -1.34 13.89
C ILE A 77 -10.84 -2.23 12.71
N ALA A 78 -10.32 -3.45 12.69
CA ALA A 78 -10.53 -4.38 11.58
C ALA A 78 -11.96 -4.96 11.52
N GLY A 79 -12.52 -5.36 12.68
CA GLY A 79 -13.82 -6.04 12.78
C GLY A 79 -15.03 -5.11 12.80
N ASP A 80 -14.96 -3.98 13.53
CA ASP A 80 -16.11 -3.08 13.72
C ASP A 80 -16.07 -1.89 12.76
N ILE A 81 -14.92 -1.20 12.66
CA ILE A 81 -14.79 -0.01 11.78
C ILE A 81 -14.69 -0.45 10.32
N ARG A 82 -13.92 -1.49 10.03
CA ARG A 82 -13.77 -2.12 8.70
C ARG A 82 -13.35 -1.14 7.59
N PRO A 83 -12.24 -0.41 7.75
CA PRO A 83 -11.73 0.49 6.69
C PRO A 83 -11.19 -0.32 5.50
N GLY A 84 -10.99 0.32 4.35
CA GLY A 84 -10.32 -0.31 3.20
C GLY A 84 -8.81 -0.43 3.37
N GLY A 85 -8.21 0.41 4.20
CA GLY A 85 -6.78 0.36 4.46
C GLY A 85 -6.36 0.91 5.80
N ILE A 86 -5.14 0.56 6.18
CA ILE A 86 -4.47 1.04 7.39
C ILE A 86 -3.07 1.51 7.03
N MET A 87 -2.74 2.73 7.40
CA MET A 87 -1.38 3.24 7.36
C MET A 87 -0.68 2.96 8.67
N CYS A 88 0.34 2.11 8.65
CA CYS A 88 1.18 1.81 9.79
C CYS A 88 2.22 2.92 10.00
N ARG A 89 2.38 3.38 11.25
CA ARG A 89 3.48 4.26 11.64
C ARG A 89 4.70 3.42 12.00
N PRO A 90 5.92 3.96 11.85
CA PRO A 90 7.14 3.20 12.08
C PRO A 90 7.19 2.53 13.45
N MET A 91 7.47 1.23 13.44
CA MET A 91 7.69 0.39 14.63
C MET A 91 8.70 -0.71 14.27
N PRO A 92 9.27 -1.46 15.24
CA PRO A 92 10.16 -2.58 14.92
C PRO A 92 9.48 -3.62 14.02
N LEU A 93 10.24 -4.25 13.10
CA LEU A 93 9.73 -5.22 12.13
C LEU A 93 8.80 -6.28 12.77
N VAL A 94 9.25 -6.88 13.87
CA VAL A 94 8.47 -7.94 14.56
C VAL A 94 7.12 -7.39 15.06
N ALA A 95 7.11 -6.16 15.59
CA ALA A 95 5.88 -5.52 16.05
C ALA A 95 4.97 -5.15 14.88
N CYS A 96 5.53 -4.60 13.80
CA CYS A 96 4.78 -4.27 12.58
C CYS A 96 4.10 -5.51 12.00
N ARG A 97 4.86 -6.60 11.85
CA ARG A 97 4.32 -7.87 11.35
C ARG A 97 3.17 -8.38 12.20
N ARG A 98 3.33 -8.38 13.55
CA ARG A 98 2.25 -8.77 14.46
C ARG A 98 0.99 -7.89 14.31
N VAL A 99 1.16 -6.57 14.19
CA VAL A 99 0.04 -5.64 13.98
C VAL A 99 -0.69 -5.96 12.68
N VAL A 100 0.05 -6.17 11.59
CA VAL A 100 -0.52 -6.53 10.29
C VAL A 100 -1.24 -7.87 10.35
N ASP A 101 -0.65 -8.88 10.98
CA ASP A 101 -1.28 -10.21 11.09
C ASP A 101 -2.60 -10.16 11.88
N ILE A 102 -2.68 -9.38 12.98
CA ILE A 102 -3.93 -9.16 13.73
C ILE A 102 -4.96 -8.46 12.84
N LEU A 103 -4.59 -7.34 12.20
CA LEU A 103 -5.50 -6.58 11.34
C LEU A 103 -6.05 -7.43 10.20
N GLN A 104 -5.21 -8.17 9.50
CA GLN A 104 -5.62 -9.03 8.38
C GLN A 104 -6.48 -10.21 8.83
N SER A 105 -6.16 -10.83 9.98
CA SER A 105 -6.94 -11.97 10.50
C SER A 105 -8.34 -11.59 10.96
N CYS A 106 -8.54 -10.33 11.38
CA CYS A 106 -9.84 -9.82 11.85
C CYS A 106 -10.64 -9.11 10.74
N SER A 107 -10.07 -8.93 9.55
CA SER A 107 -10.72 -8.24 8.44
C SER A 107 -11.46 -9.23 7.53
N ALA A 108 -12.74 -8.96 7.23
CA ALA A 108 -13.52 -9.75 6.28
C ALA A 108 -13.06 -9.54 4.82
N ILE A 109 -12.54 -8.36 4.51
CA ILE A 109 -11.95 -8.00 3.22
C ILE A 109 -10.48 -7.69 3.49
N PRO A 110 -9.53 -8.25 2.73
CA PRO A 110 -8.11 -7.97 2.91
C PRO A 110 -7.82 -6.47 2.88
N LEU A 111 -7.09 -5.98 3.90
CA LEU A 111 -6.76 -4.56 4.02
C LEU A 111 -5.61 -4.16 3.10
N LEU A 112 -5.68 -2.94 2.58
CA LEU A 112 -4.52 -2.25 2.07
C LEU A 112 -3.69 -1.74 3.27
N ILE A 113 -2.49 -2.28 3.43
CA ILE A 113 -1.57 -1.89 4.50
C ILE A 113 -0.52 -0.95 3.93
N ALA A 114 -0.62 0.31 4.32
CA ALA A 114 0.19 1.38 3.76
C ALA A 114 1.36 1.80 4.67
N ALA A 115 2.44 2.29 4.06
CA ALA A 115 3.53 2.97 4.74
C ALA A 115 4.27 3.97 3.84
N ASN A 116 4.95 4.97 4.45
CA ASN A 116 5.78 5.95 3.75
C ASN A 116 7.18 5.38 3.45
N LEU A 117 7.31 4.57 2.42
CA LEU A 117 8.57 3.93 2.03
C LEU A 117 9.42 4.85 1.14
N GLU A 118 9.78 6.05 1.62
CA GLU A 118 10.40 7.12 0.82
C GLU A 118 11.94 7.11 0.83
N ALA A 119 12.55 6.66 1.93
CA ALA A 119 14.01 6.77 2.12
C ALA A 119 14.66 5.42 2.47
N GLY A 120 13.91 4.35 2.34
CA GLY A 120 14.24 2.97 2.74
C GLY A 120 13.09 2.38 3.55
N GLY A 121 13.30 1.19 4.12
CA GLY A 121 12.34 0.53 5.01
C GLY A 121 12.06 1.31 6.30
N SER A 122 12.92 2.24 6.68
CA SER A 122 12.75 3.13 7.86
C SER A 122 11.45 3.97 7.81
N GLY A 123 10.79 4.08 6.67
CA GLY A 123 9.47 4.69 6.55
C GLY A 123 8.34 3.86 7.21
N ALA A 124 8.54 2.55 7.34
CA ALA A 124 7.63 1.61 7.99
C ALA A 124 8.22 1.01 9.28
N LEU A 125 9.54 0.90 9.36
CA LEU A 125 10.24 0.12 10.38
C LEU A 125 11.27 1.00 11.09
N THR A 126 11.26 1.00 12.43
CA THR A 126 12.27 1.75 13.22
C THR A 126 13.66 1.11 13.15
N ASP A 127 13.72 -0.18 12.85
CA ASP A 127 14.92 -1.00 12.61
C ASP A 127 15.17 -1.26 11.12
N GLY A 128 14.42 -0.58 10.23
CA GLY A 128 14.56 -0.67 8.79
C GLY A 128 15.75 0.12 8.23
N THR A 129 16.20 -0.28 7.05
CA THR A 129 17.28 0.38 6.33
C THR A 129 16.91 1.80 5.94
N GLN A 130 17.81 2.74 6.16
CA GLN A 130 17.75 4.10 5.65
C GLN A 130 18.85 4.31 4.61
N LEU A 131 18.47 4.37 3.32
CA LEU A 131 19.43 4.56 2.23
C LEU A 131 19.79 6.03 2.04
N GLY A 132 18.82 6.92 2.20
CA GLY A 132 18.95 8.37 2.03
C GLY A 132 17.68 9.00 1.49
N ARG A 133 17.62 10.33 1.57
CA ARG A 133 16.48 11.09 1.03
C ARG A 133 16.48 11.07 -0.50
N PRO A 134 15.32 11.04 -1.17
CA PRO A 134 15.25 11.04 -2.64
C PRO A 134 16.05 12.15 -3.31
N MET A 135 15.99 13.39 -2.85
CA MET A 135 16.76 14.49 -3.40
C MET A 135 18.29 14.29 -3.25
N GLN A 136 18.73 13.68 -2.16
CA GLN A 136 20.13 13.32 -1.96
C GLN A 136 20.59 12.28 -2.99
N LEU A 137 19.77 11.28 -3.27
CA LEU A 137 20.06 10.25 -4.28
C LEU A 137 20.07 10.85 -5.69
N ALA A 138 19.15 11.78 -5.98
CA ALA A 138 19.09 12.50 -7.24
C ALA A 138 20.31 13.40 -7.49
N ALA A 139 20.94 13.91 -6.43
CA ALA A 139 22.15 14.71 -6.49
C ALA A 139 23.41 13.87 -6.78
N ALA A 140 23.31 12.54 -6.84
CA ALA A 140 24.45 11.67 -7.18
C ALA A 140 25.00 12.02 -8.57
N PRO A 141 26.33 12.13 -8.72
CA PRO A 141 26.94 12.61 -9.96
C PRO A 141 26.75 11.65 -11.15
N ARG A 142 26.45 10.38 -10.87
CA ARG A 142 26.19 9.35 -11.88
C ARG A 142 25.21 8.30 -11.33
N GLY A 143 24.46 7.68 -12.26
CA GLY A 143 23.63 6.52 -11.91
C GLY A 143 22.39 6.83 -11.05
N ARG A 144 21.75 7.98 -11.22
CA ARG A 144 20.55 8.39 -10.46
C ARG A 144 19.45 7.34 -10.50
N ALA A 145 19.11 6.82 -11.67
CA ALA A 145 18.10 5.77 -11.82
C ALA A 145 18.50 4.48 -11.07
N GLU A 146 19.79 4.14 -11.04
CA GLU A 146 20.27 2.97 -10.27
C GLU A 146 20.10 3.18 -8.76
N TRP A 147 20.32 4.38 -8.25
CA TRP A 147 20.06 4.69 -6.85
C TRP A 147 18.55 4.61 -6.52
N ALA A 148 17.69 5.05 -7.46
CA ALA A 148 16.25 4.91 -7.31
C ALA A 148 15.81 3.43 -7.32
N ARG A 149 16.41 2.59 -8.19
CA ARG A 149 16.16 1.13 -8.17
C ARG A 149 16.58 0.51 -6.84
N ARG A 150 17.78 0.81 -6.35
CA ARG A 150 18.24 0.31 -5.03
C ARG A 150 17.31 0.72 -3.89
N LEU A 151 16.85 1.98 -3.92
CA LEU A 151 15.85 2.47 -2.98
C LEU A 151 14.56 1.65 -3.07
N GLY A 152 14.04 1.45 -4.28
CA GLY A 152 12.84 0.65 -4.54
C GLY A 152 13.00 -0.81 -4.08
N THR A 153 14.16 -1.43 -4.34
CA THR A 153 14.46 -2.81 -3.89
C THR A 153 14.42 -2.92 -2.36
N ILE A 154 15.06 -1.98 -1.64
CA ILE A 154 15.07 -1.97 -0.18
C ILE A 154 13.66 -1.75 0.37
N CYS A 155 12.97 -0.72 -0.14
CA CYS A 155 11.60 -0.39 0.26
C CYS A 155 10.63 -1.55 0.01
N GLY A 156 10.72 -2.18 -1.15
CA GLY A 156 9.88 -3.32 -1.52
C GLY A 156 10.15 -4.55 -0.66
N ALA A 157 11.42 -4.93 -0.50
CA ALA A 157 11.79 -6.11 0.29
C ALA A 157 11.42 -5.97 1.76
N GLU A 158 11.76 -4.85 2.40
CA GLU A 158 11.48 -4.62 3.81
C GLU A 158 9.99 -4.36 4.06
N GLY A 159 9.31 -3.65 3.14
CA GLY A 159 7.86 -3.46 3.18
C GLY A 159 7.11 -4.79 3.11
N ALA A 160 7.43 -5.65 2.14
CA ALA A 160 6.84 -6.97 2.01
C ALA A 160 7.10 -7.85 3.24
N ALA A 161 8.32 -7.82 3.80
CA ALA A 161 8.65 -8.55 5.03
C ALA A 161 7.79 -8.10 6.22
N ALA A 162 7.41 -6.83 6.28
CA ALA A 162 6.51 -6.28 7.29
C ALA A 162 5.02 -6.54 7.02
N GLY A 163 4.66 -7.03 5.83
CA GLY A 163 3.28 -7.22 5.39
C GLY A 163 2.64 -5.96 4.81
N ILE A 164 3.44 -4.94 4.50
CA ILE A 164 3.01 -3.76 3.75
C ILE A 164 2.74 -4.19 2.30
N ASN A 165 1.61 -3.74 1.74
CA ASN A 165 1.21 -4.02 0.35
C ASN A 165 0.81 -2.74 -0.41
N TRP A 166 1.04 -1.55 0.20
CA TRP A 166 0.75 -0.27 -0.40
C TRP A 166 1.81 0.77 -0.01
N ALA A 167 2.69 1.14 -0.91
CA ALA A 167 3.69 2.16 -0.68
C ALA A 167 3.12 3.57 -0.97
N PHE A 168 3.13 4.47 0.03
CA PHE A 168 2.90 5.90 -0.16
C PHE A 168 4.21 6.57 -0.59
N ALA A 169 4.74 6.10 -1.73
CA ALA A 169 6.01 6.49 -2.32
C ALA A 169 6.05 6.07 -3.81
N PRO A 170 6.89 6.70 -4.62
CA PRO A 170 7.76 7.82 -4.29
C PRO A 170 7.00 9.16 -4.26
N VAL A 171 7.59 10.20 -3.66
CA VAL A 171 7.08 11.57 -3.79
C VAL A 171 7.51 12.11 -5.16
N ALA A 172 6.57 12.08 -6.11
CA ALA A 172 6.80 12.47 -7.51
C ALA A 172 6.53 13.97 -7.79
N ASP A 173 6.45 14.77 -6.73
CA ASP A 173 6.34 16.23 -6.84
C ASP A 173 7.60 16.82 -7.47
N ILE A 174 7.41 17.90 -8.23
CA ILE A 174 8.51 18.73 -8.72
C ILE A 174 8.76 19.83 -7.69
N ASP A 175 9.98 19.89 -7.13
CA ASP A 175 10.34 20.93 -6.14
C ASP A 175 10.53 22.29 -6.82
N THR A 176 9.42 22.99 -7.06
CA THR A 176 9.38 24.34 -7.63
C THR A 176 9.51 25.43 -6.58
N ASN A 177 9.44 25.09 -5.30
CA ASN A 177 9.50 26.02 -4.18
C ASN A 177 10.30 25.43 -3.02
N TRP A 178 11.58 25.72 -2.96
CA TRP A 178 12.49 25.24 -1.91
C TRP A 178 12.08 25.62 -0.48
N ARG A 179 11.14 26.57 -0.32
CA ARG A 179 10.57 26.94 0.99
C ARG A 179 9.40 26.06 1.40
N ASN A 180 8.95 25.16 0.53
CA ASN A 180 7.89 24.21 0.88
C ASN A 180 8.42 23.23 1.96
N PRO A 181 7.88 23.24 3.18
CA PRO A 181 8.38 22.37 4.24
C PRO A 181 7.95 20.91 4.10
N ILE A 182 7.02 20.60 3.20
CA ILE A 182 6.43 19.26 3.07
C ILE A 182 7.17 18.42 2.07
N THR A 183 7.36 18.91 0.85
CA THR A 183 8.03 18.16 -0.24
C THR A 183 9.54 18.17 -0.02
N ASN A 184 10.18 19.30 -0.18
CA ASN A 184 11.61 19.51 0.09
C ASN A 184 12.47 18.29 -0.30
N THR A 185 13.25 17.74 0.60
CA THR A 185 14.17 16.61 0.35
C THR A 185 13.47 15.27 0.08
N ARG A 186 12.15 15.19 0.18
CA ARG A 186 11.35 13.99 -0.11
C ARG A 186 11.15 13.76 -1.60
N THR A 187 11.29 14.79 -2.44
CA THR A 187 11.23 14.68 -3.90
C THR A 187 12.58 14.33 -4.50
N PHE A 188 12.60 13.90 -5.77
CA PHE A 188 13.81 13.71 -6.53
C PHE A 188 14.39 15.01 -7.12
N GLY A 189 13.80 16.18 -6.83
CA GLY A 189 14.31 17.50 -7.20
C GLY A 189 13.35 18.33 -8.05
N SER A 190 13.92 19.34 -8.75
CA SER A 190 13.15 20.36 -9.47
C SER A 190 13.11 20.16 -11.00
N ASP A 191 13.82 19.16 -11.52
CA ASP A 191 13.79 18.83 -12.95
C ASP A 191 12.77 17.71 -13.23
N PRO A 192 11.70 17.97 -14.02
CA PRO A 192 10.66 16.97 -14.29
C PRO A 192 11.18 15.67 -14.92
N GLY A 193 12.20 15.77 -15.79
CA GLY A 193 12.80 14.60 -16.43
C GLY A 193 13.48 13.69 -15.41
N THR A 194 14.26 14.27 -14.52
CA THR A 194 14.91 13.54 -13.42
C THR A 194 13.89 12.90 -12.46
N VAL A 195 12.86 13.65 -12.09
CA VAL A 195 11.80 13.12 -11.19
C VAL A 195 11.08 11.96 -11.85
N GLY A 196 10.71 12.08 -13.14
CA GLY A 196 10.04 11.01 -13.89
C GLY A 196 10.91 9.74 -14.00
N GLU A 197 12.18 9.88 -14.43
CA GLU A 197 13.12 8.75 -14.54
C GLU A 197 13.31 8.00 -13.23
N MET A 198 13.51 8.74 -12.13
CA MET A 198 13.75 8.13 -10.82
C MET A 198 12.50 7.54 -10.22
N ALA A 199 11.33 8.18 -10.40
CA ALA A 199 10.06 7.65 -9.93
C ALA A 199 9.70 6.34 -10.64
N GLU A 200 9.86 6.27 -11.96
CA GLU A 200 9.65 5.06 -12.75
C GLU A 200 10.57 3.93 -12.28
N ALA A 201 11.86 4.22 -12.10
CA ALA A 201 12.85 3.25 -11.64
C ALA A 201 12.52 2.71 -10.24
N TYR A 202 12.07 3.57 -9.33
CA TYR A 202 11.63 3.18 -7.98
C TYR A 202 10.39 2.30 -8.02
N ILE A 203 9.33 2.73 -8.72
CA ILE A 203 8.04 2.03 -8.81
C ILE A 203 8.23 0.63 -9.40
N ALA A 204 8.99 0.52 -10.49
CA ALA A 204 9.25 -0.75 -11.14
C ALA A 204 9.91 -1.78 -10.20
N GLU A 205 10.74 -1.34 -9.25
CA GLU A 205 11.37 -2.24 -8.27
C GLU A 205 10.43 -2.59 -7.12
N VAL A 206 9.71 -1.62 -6.56
CA VAL A 206 8.77 -1.86 -5.46
C VAL A 206 7.69 -2.85 -5.88
N GLN A 207 7.15 -2.71 -7.09
CA GLN A 207 6.10 -3.59 -7.62
C GLN A 207 6.56 -5.05 -7.78
N LYS A 208 7.86 -5.33 -7.97
CA LYS A 208 8.39 -6.71 -7.98
C LYS A 208 8.22 -7.44 -6.64
N HIS A 209 8.01 -6.69 -5.57
CA HIS A 209 7.80 -7.22 -4.22
C HIS A 209 6.32 -7.27 -3.82
N GLY A 210 5.40 -6.91 -4.72
CA GLY A 210 3.95 -6.98 -4.50
C GLY A 210 3.36 -5.76 -3.76
N LEU A 211 4.04 -4.61 -3.81
CA LEU A 211 3.56 -3.35 -3.24
C LEU A 211 3.04 -2.42 -4.34
#